data_a7fc37bba1a71985fd5e96bcc8e02ecc
#
_entry.id   a7fc37bba1a71985fd5e96bcc8e02ecc
#
_cell.length_a   1.000
_cell.length_b   1.000
_cell.length_c   1.000
_cell.angle_alpha   90.00
_cell.angle_beta   90.00
_cell.angle_gamma   90.00
#
_symmetry.space_group_name_H-M   'P 1'
#
loop_
_entity.id
_entity.type
_entity.pdbx_description
1 polymer ?
#
loop_
_entity_poly.entity_id
_entity_poly.type
_entity_poly.pdbx_seq_one_letter_code
_entity_poly.pdbx_strand_id
1 'polypeptide(L)'
;AVERDIECSDAIHTLVSDRFNKADYDEINTKADMDTPRYQELQQRLNELRTLNSTRYLYTAKRNSEGKLIYLVDGLDLDADDFAYPGTYIEDEMIPYIEVALEGENVYSQDIVDTTWGHIFTACYPVRDAETNEIIGALCIEMDMESSYLFLEKINNIVFKVAVVAAFVIVLI
;
A
#
# COMPACT_ATOMS: atom_id res chain seq x y z
N ALA A 1 9.05 -2.04 14.84
CA ALA A 1 9.00 -2.05 13.36
C ALA A 1 7.79 -1.24 12.88
N VAL A 2 6.58 -1.62 13.24
CA VAL A 2 5.33 -0.98 12.77
C VAL A 2 5.28 0.53 13.03
N GLU A 3 5.70 1.01 14.20
CA GLU A 3 5.70 2.45 14.52
C GLU A 3 6.59 3.25 13.56
N ARG A 4 7.78 2.73 13.23
CA ARG A 4 8.68 3.35 12.25
C ARG A 4 8.06 3.33 10.84
N ASP A 5 7.34 2.28 10.49
CA ASP A 5 6.72 2.14 9.17
C ASP A 5 5.53 3.11 9.04
N ILE A 6 4.79 3.37 10.12
CA ILE A 6 3.78 4.43 10.19
C ILE A 6 4.42 5.81 9.99
N GLU A 7 5.47 6.14 10.75
CA GLU A 7 6.16 7.43 10.62
C GLU A 7 6.70 7.67 9.20
N CYS A 8 7.27 6.63 8.60
CA CYS A 8 7.77 6.69 7.22
C CYS A 8 6.63 6.92 6.22
N SER A 9 5.51 6.20 6.39
CA SER A 9 4.33 6.36 5.54
C SER A 9 3.70 7.74 5.66
N ASP A 10 3.59 8.29 6.87
CA ASP A 10 3.09 9.64 7.11
C ASP A 10 3.98 10.71 6.44
N ALA A 11 5.31 10.52 6.48
CA ALA A 11 6.23 11.41 5.81
C ALA A 11 6.08 11.36 4.28
N ILE A 12 5.95 10.18 3.69
CA ILE A 12 5.70 10.01 2.25
C ILE A 12 4.35 10.65 1.87
N HIS A 13 3.29 10.37 2.63
CA HIS A 13 1.98 10.98 2.41
C HIS A 13 2.07 12.51 2.35
N THR A 14 2.79 13.14 3.30
CA THR A 14 2.99 14.59 3.33
C THR A 14 3.68 15.12 2.07
N LEU A 15 4.58 14.34 1.46
CA LEU A 15 5.29 14.74 0.24
C LEU A 15 4.48 14.57 -1.05
N VAL A 16 3.38 13.81 -1.01
CA VAL A 16 2.59 13.43 -2.18
C VAL A 16 1.20 14.03 -2.17
N SER A 17 0.60 14.28 -1.00
CA SER A 17 -0.83 14.60 -0.83
C SER A 17 -1.32 15.81 -1.65
N ASP A 18 -0.44 16.78 -1.90
CA ASP A 18 -0.75 18.01 -2.67
C ASP A 18 -0.40 17.91 -4.17
N ARG A 19 0.06 16.74 -4.65
CA ARG A 19 0.51 16.55 -6.02
C ARG A 19 -0.60 16.13 -6.97
N PHE A 20 -1.70 15.61 -6.43
CA PHE A 20 -2.84 15.15 -7.18
C PHE A 20 -3.99 16.15 -7.07
N ASN A 21 -4.75 16.29 -8.15
CA ASN A 21 -5.95 17.09 -8.20
C ASN A 21 -7.13 16.29 -8.78
N LYS A 22 -8.33 16.87 -8.73
CA LYS A 22 -9.53 16.21 -9.21
C LYS A 22 -9.44 15.84 -10.71
N ALA A 23 -8.82 16.67 -11.54
CA ALA A 23 -8.67 16.38 -12.97
C ALA A 23 -7.84 15.12 -13.22
N ASP A 24 -6.78 14.89 -12.43
CA ASP A 24 -5.98 13.65 -12.53
C ASP A 24 -6.86 12.42 -12.29
N TYR A 25 -7.74 12.47 -11.29
CA TYR A 25 -8.63 11.37 -10.95
C TYR A 25 -9.80 11.20 -11.94
N ASP A 26 -10.21 12.25 -12.60
CA ASP A 26 -11.26 12.22 -13.64
C ASP A 26 -10.71 11.68 -14.98
N GLU A 27 -9.50 12.06 -15.36
CA GLU A 27 -8.94 11.83 -16.69
C GLU A 27 -8.15 10.54 -16.83
N ILE A 28 -7.44 10.09 -15.76
CA ILE A 28 -6.62 8.87 -15.82
C ILE A 28 -7.51 7.66 -15.49
N ASN A 29 -7.78 6.80 -16.47
CA ASN A 29 -8.69 5.66 -16.32
C ASN A 29 -8.20 4.37 -16.96
N THR A 30 -7.31 4.47 -17.95
CA THR A 30 -6.89 3.34 -18.79
C THR A 30 -5.40 3.39 -19.10
N LYS A 31 -4.87 2.28 -19.60
CA LYS A 31 -3.49 2.20 -20.07
C LYS A 31 -3.13 3.26 -21.12
N ALA A 32 -4.09 3.69 -21.95
CA ALA A 32 -3.85 4.70 -22.98
C ALA A 32 -3.50 6.08 -22.38
N ASP A 33 -3.98 6.37 -21.18
CA ASP A 33 -3.72 7.64 -20.50
C ASP A 33 -2.28 7.78 -20.01
N MET A 34 -1.51 6.69 -20.00
CA MET A 34 -0.08 6.70 -19.67
C MET A 34 0.78 7.50 -20.66
N ASP A 35 0.30 7.71 -21.87
CA ASP A 35 1.00 8.49 -22.90
C ASP A 35 0.89 10.00 -22.66
N THR A 36 0.09 10.44 -21.70
CA THR A 36 -0.05 11.85 -21.35
C THR A 36 1.12 12.38 -20.54
N PRO A 37 1.60 13.62 -20.79
CA PRO A 37 2.68 14.22 -20.00
C PRO A 37 2.35 14.27 -18.51
N ARG A 38 1.08 14.49 -18.16
CA ARG A 38 0.63 14.57 -16.76
C ARG A 38 0.76 13.23 -16.03
N TYR A 39 0.33 12.12 -16.67
CA TYR A 39 0.53 10.80 -16.09
C TYR A 39 2.02 10.51 -15.87
N GLN A 40 2.86 10.79 -16.87
CA GLN A 40 4.29 10.54 -16.81
C GLN A 40 4.97 11.32 -15.67
N GLU A 41 4.57 12.59 -15.46
CA GLU A 41 5.04 13.41 -14.33
C GLU A 41 4.68 12.76 -12.98
N LEU A 42 3.41 12.37 -12.80
CA LEU A 42 2.92 11.76 -11.57
C LEU A 42 3.58 10.41 -11.31
N GLN A 43 3.68 9.56 -12.32
CA GLN A 43 4.32 8.25 -12.22
C GLN A 43 5.79 8.38 -11.86
N GLN A 44 6.53 9.24 -12.53
CA GLN A 44 7.94 9.49 -12.20
C GLN A 44 8.10 9.97 -10.76
N ARG A 45 7.23 10.87 -10.30
CA ARG A 45 7.27 11.40 -8.94
C ARG A 45 7.03 10.31 -7.89
N LEU A 46 6.03 9.45 -8.09
CA LEU A 46 5.79 8.31 -7.21
C LEU A 46 6.96 7.33 -7.22
N ASN A 47 7.51 7.02 -8.39
CA ASN A 47 8.66 6.13 -8.55
C ASN A 47 9.91 6.66 -7.79
N GLU A 48 10.23 7.94 -7.94
CA GLU A 48 11.34 8.58 -7.22
C GLU A 48 11.15 8.48 -5.70
N LEU A 49 9.97 8.82 -5.18
CA LEU A 49 9.67 8.77 -3.75
C LEU A 49 9.71 7.34 -3.21
N ARG A 50 9.14 6.37 -3.94
CA ARG A 50 9.19 4.97 -3.59
C ARG A 50 10.62 4.49 -3.45
N THR A 51 11.46 4.78 -4.43
CA THR A 51 12.86 4.33 -4.49
C THR A 51 13.70 4.96 -3.36
N LEU A 52 13.54 6.28 -3.12
CA LEU A 52 14.28 6.99 -2.08
C LEU A 52 13.97 6.50 -0.66
N ASN A 53 12.75 6.05 -0.42
CA ASN A 53 12.30 5.61 0.90
C ASN A 53 12.33 4.08 1.07
N SER A 54 12.83 3.33 0.09
CA SER A 54 12.82 1.87 0.09
C SER A 54 11.42 1.28 0.33
N THR A 55 10.40 1.98 -0.14
CA THR A 55 9.01 1.54 -0.11
C THR A 55 8.80 0.50 -1.19
N ARG A 56 8.09 -0.60 -0.89
CA ARG A 56 7.86 -1.65 -1.88
C ARG A 56 6.87 -1.19 -2.94
N TYR A 57 5.69 -0.72 -2.52
CA TYR A 57 4.66 -0.20 -3.39
C TYR A 57 4.21 1.19 -2.92
N LEU A 58 4.01 2.08 -3.86
CA LEU A 58 3.47 3.43 -3.66
C LEU A 58 2.57 3.75 -4.84
N TYR A 59 1.27 3.78 -4.62
CA TYR A 59 0.31 3.95 -5.70
C TYR A 59 -0.93 4.73 -5.26
N THR A 60 -1.69 5.20 -6.22
CA THR A 60 -3.00 5.82 -5.99
C THR A 60 -4.12 4.96 -6.55
N ALA A 61 -5.27 5.01 -5.91
CA ALA A 61 -6.45 4.25 -6.26
C ALA A 61 -7.71 5.12 -6.23
N LYS A 62 -8.70 4.73 -7.00
CA LYS A 62 -10.03 5.38 -7.03
C LYS A 62 -11.12 4.36 -7.35
N ARG A 63 -12.40 4.80 -7.26
CA ARG A 63 -13.52 4.07 -7.85
C ARG A 63 -13.67 4.43 -9.33
N ASN A 64 -13.90 3.44 -10.15
CA ASN A 64 -14.30 3.65 -11.54
C ASN A 64 -15.81 3.93 -11.65
N SER A 65 -16.31 4.14 -12.87
CA SER A 65 -17.73 4.40 -13.13
C SER A 65 -18.68 3.27 -12.74
N GLU A 66 -18.15 2.04 -12.54
CA GLU A 66 -18.90 0.87 -12.09
C GLU A 66 -18.85 0.69 -10.56
N GLY A 67 -18.18 1.62 -9.85
CA GLY A 67 -18.00 1.57 -8.40
C GLY A 67 -16.89 0.63 -7.92
N LYS A 68 -16.10 0.05 -8.82
CA LYS A 68 -14.98 -0.84 -8.49
C LYS A 68 -13.70 -0.06 -8.25
N LEU A 69 -12.88 -0.53 -7.32
CA LEU A 69 -11.57 0.05 -7.04
C LEU A 69 -10.56 -0.33 -8.12
N ILE A 70 -9.86 0.68 -8.63
CA ILE A 70 -8.84 0.55 -9.68
C ILE A 70 -7.59 1.34 -9.29
N TYR A 71 -6.43 0.87 -9.81
CA TYR A 71 -5.21 1.65 -9.82
C TYR A 71 -5.35 2.88 -10.71
N LEU A 72 -4.80 4.01 -10.26
CA LEU A 72 -4.67 5.22 -11.05
C LEU A 72 -3.23 5.42 -11.52
N VAL A 73 -2.30 5.63 -10.59
CA VAL A 73 -0.87 5.77 -10.86
C VAL A 73 -0.11 4.85 -9.93
N ASP A 74 0.73 3.99 -10.52
CA ASP A 74 1.62 3.10 -9.79
C ASP A 74 3.06 3.63 -9.86
N GLY A 75 3.74 3.69 -8.72
CA GLY A 75 5.12 4.15 -8.59
C GLY A 75 6.17 3.07 -8.86
N LEU A 76 5.81 1.87 -9.30
CA LEU A 76 6.78 0.85 -9.73
C LEU A 76 7.50 1.27 -11.02
N ASP A 77 8.62 0.61 -11.31
CA ASP A 77 9.27 0.73 -12.59
C ASP A 77 8.33 0.21 -13.69
N LEU A 78 8.28 0.90 -14.83
CA LEU A 78 7.33 0.59 -15.91
C LEU A 78 7.51 -0.80 -16.53
N ASP A 79 8.67 -1.41 -16.35
CA ASP A 79 9.03 -2.76 -16.81
C ASP A 79 8.97 -3.81 -15.69
N ALA A 80 8.51 -3.45 -14.50
CA ALA A 80 8.30 -4.41 -13.43
C ALA A 80 7.15 -5.37 -13.75
N ASP A 81 7.34 -6.64 -13.41
CA ASP A 81 6.36 -7.70 -13.70
C ASP A 81 5.01 -7.48 -12.99
N ASP A 82 5.05 -6.81 -11.85
CA ASP A 82 3.91 -6.48 -10.99
C ASP A 82 3.40 -5.04 -11.14
N PHE A 83 3.84 -4.31 -12.18
CA PHE A 83 3.36 -2.96 -12.49
C PHE A 83 1.87 -2.95 -12.85
N ALA A 84 1.11 -2.13 -12.14
CA ALA A 84 -0.34 -1.98 -12.36
C ALA A 84 -0.65 -0.79 -13.28
N TYR A 85 -1.20 -1.09 -14.47
CA TYR A 85 -1.68 -0.05 -15.39
C TYR A 85 -2.94 0.66 -14.82
N PRO A 86 -3.16 1.95 -15.17
CA PRO A 86 -4.41 2.62 -14.86
C PRO A 86 -5.63 1.81 -15.32
N GLY A 87 -6.60 1.63 -14.43
CA GLY A 87 -7.77 0.81 -14.69
C GLY A 87 -7.66 -0.66 -14.27
N THR A 88 -6.48 -1.14 -13.89
CA THR A 88 -6.32 -2.46 -13.27
C THR A 88 -7.10 -2.51 -11.96
N TYR A 89 -7.81 -3.61 -11.70
CA TYR A 89 -8.54 -3.79 -10.44
C TYR A 89 -7.59 -4.00 -9.28
N ILE A 90 -7.95 -3.39 -8.15
CA ILE A 90 -7.24 -3.58 -6.87
C ILE A 90 -7.49 -5.01 -6.38
N GLU A 91 -6.48 -5.63 -5.80
CA GLU A 91 -6.53 -6.94 -5.16
C GLU A 91 -7.47 -6.93 -3.96
N ASP A 92 -8.18 -8.05 -3.76
CA ASP A 92 -9.25 -8.17 -2.75
C ASP A 92 -8.75 -7.88 -1.33
N GLU A 93 -7.51 -8.25 -1.01
CA GLU A 93 -6.89 -8.03 0.31
C GLU A 93 -6.64 -6.55 0.63
N MET A 94 -6.53 -5.69 -0.40
CA MET A 94 -6.29 -4.26 -0.23
C MET A 94 -7.59 -3.44 -0.17
N ILE A 95 -8.70 -3.98 -0.66
CA ILE A 95 -10.00 -3.30 -0.71
C ILE A 95 -10.40 -2.72 0.66
N PRO A 96 -10.34 -3.47 1.79
CA PRO A 96 -10.79 -2.94 3.08
C PRO A 96 -10.03 -1.69 3.53
N TYR A 97 -8.72 -1.59 3.24
CA TYR A 97 -7.91 -0.43 3.60
C TYR A 97 -8.23 0.78 2.73
N ILE A 98 -8.40 0.57 1.44
CA ILE A 98 -8.74 1.66 0.51
C ILE A 98 -10.13 2.21 0.79
N GLU A 99 -11.10 1.36 1.15
CA GLU A 99 -12.45 1.79 1.53
C GLU A 99 -12.43 2.74 2.71
N VAL A 100 -11.67 2.44 3.77
CA VAL A 100 -11.52 3.32 4.93
C VAL A 100 -10.91 4.67 4.53
N ALA A 101 -9.89 4.65 3.67
CA ALA A 101 -9.31 5.90 3.16
C ALA A 101 -10.32 6.72 2.35
N LEU A 102 -11.16 6.09 1.54
CA LEU A 102 -12.22 6.76 0.78
C LEU A 102 -13.36 7.30 1.67
N GLU A 103 -13.49 6.83 2.90
CA GLU A 103 -14.37 7.40 3.93
C GLU A 103 -13.74 8.61 4.64
N GLY A 104 -12.46 8.88 4.37
CA GLY A 104 -11.75 10.07 4.85
C GLY A 104 -10.83 9.87 6.03
N GLU A 105 -10.54 8.63 6.40
CA GLU A 105 -9.69 8.29 7.53
C GLU A 105 -8.37 7.66 7.06
N ASN A 106 -7.27 7.96 7.75
CA ASN A 106 -6.02 7.24 7.57
C ASN A 106 -6.16 5.85 8.17
N VAL A 107 -5.65 4.84 7.49
CA VAL A 107 -5.68 3.46 7.96
C VAL A 107 -4.30 2.81 7.85
N TYR A 108 -3.97 2.02 8.85
CA TYR A 108 -2.71 1.28 8.96
C TYR A 108 -3.03 -0.17 9.28
N SER A 109 -2.32 -1.11 8.63
CA SER A 109 -2.46 -2.51 9.01
C SER A 109 -1.92 -2.74 10.42
N GLN A 110 -2.70 -3.42 11.25
CA GLN A 110 -2.32 -3.79 12.64
C GLN A 110 -1.28 -4.92 12.65
N ASP A 111 -1.43 -5.83 11.68
CA ASP A 111 -0.59 -7.01 11.51
C ASP A 111 0.05 -6.98 10.11
N ILE A 112 0.99 -7.91 9.90
CA ILE A 112 1.54 -8.18 8.58
C ILE A 112 0.43 -8.73 7.69
N VAL A 113 0.19 -8.06 6.57
CA VAL A 113 -0.81 -8.49 5.58
C VAL A 113 -0.14 -9.48 4.62
N ASP A 114 -0.76 -10.65 4.47
CA ASP A 114 -0.37 -11.64 3.47
C ASP A 114 -1.09 -11.31 2.16
N THR A 115 -0.33 -10.99 1.14
CA THR A 115 -0.85 -10.58 -0.16
C THR A 115 -0.33 -11.48 -1.26
N THR A 116 -0.93 -11.41 -2.44
CA THR A 116 -0.44 -12.07 -3.66
C THR A 116 1.05 -11.76 -3.93
N TRP A 117 1.54 -10.62 -3.47
CA TRP A 117 2.89 -10.12 -3.71
C TRP A 117 3.85 -10.26 -2.52
N GLY A 118 3.44 -10.97 -1.45
CA GLY A 118 4.23 -11.24 -0.24
C GLY A 118 3.67 -10.56 1.01
N HIS A 119 4.49 -10.59 2.07
CA HIS A 119 4.13 -10.05 3.37
C HIS A 119 4.43 -8.56 3.43
N ILE A 120 3.41 -7.74 3.71
CA ILE A 120 3.53 -6.29 3.74
C ILE A 120 2.93 -5.67 5.02
N PHE A 121 3.42 -4.48 5.36
CA PHE A 121 2.68 -3.48 6.12
C PHE A 121 2.04 -2.53 5.12
N THR A 122 0.77 -2.17 5.31
CA THR A 122 0.08 -1.21 4.45
C THR A 122 -0.43 -0.02 5.24
N ALA A 123 -0.34 1.17 4.62
CA ALA A 123 -0.96 2.41 5.06
C ALA A 123 -1.71 3.03 3.88
N CYS A 124 -2.98 3.38 4.08
CA CYS A 124 -3.77 4.09 3.07
C CYS A 124 -4.30 5.40 3.63
N TYR A 125 -4.27 6.43 2.79
CA TYR A 125 -4.63 7.80 3.13
C TYR A 125 -5.65 8.34 2.13
N PRO A 126 -6.63 9.14 2.59
CA PRO A 126 -7.50 9.87 1.67
C PRO A 126 -6.69 10.89 0.86
N VAL A 127 -6.92 10.94 -0.43
CA VAL A 127 -6.45 12.04 -1.29
C VAL A 127 -7.61 13.00 -1.47
N ARG A 128 -7.38 14.27 -1.15
CA ARG A 128 -8.38 15.32 -1.22
C ARG A 128 -8.03 16.34 -2.30
N ASP A 129 -9.05 16.77 -3.01
CA ASP A 129 -8.92 17.92 -3.90
C ASP A 129 -8.60 19.18 -3.08
N ALA A 130 -7.56 19.91 -3.50
CA ALA A 130 -7.07 21.09 -2.77
C ALA A 130 -8.05 22.27 -2.76
N GLU A 131 -8.96 22.34 -3.75
CA GLU A 131 -9.91 23.45 -3.90
C GLU A 131 -11.22 23.16 -3.18
N THR A 132 -11.74 21.93 -3.32
CA THR A 132 -13.06 21.55 -2.81
C THR A 132 -13.01 20.79 -1.50
N ASN A 133 -11.85 20.26 -1.11
CA ASN A 133 -11.65 19.34 0.01
C ASN A 133 -12.43 18.02 -0.12
N GLU A 134 -12.98 17.72 -1.29
CA GLU A 134 -13.62 16.43 -1.58
C GLU A 134 -12.58 15.32 -1.62
N ILE A 135 -12.97 14.11 -1.18
CA ILE A 135 -12.13 12.92 -1.32
C ILE A 135 -12.23 12.46 -2.77
N ILE A 136 -11.09 12.45 -3.46
CA ILE A 136 -10.99 12.10 -4.88
C ILE A 136 -10.39 10.71 -5.10
N GLY A 137 -9.77 10.12 -4.08
CA GLY A 137 -9.18 8.79 -4.13
C GLY A 137 -8.39 8.46 -2.87
N ALA A 138 -7.54 7.46 -2.97
CA ALA A 138 -6.64 7.01 -1.92
C ALA A 138 -5.20 6.97 -2.40
N LEU A 139 -4.25 7.21 -1.47
CA LEU A 139 -2.83 6.95 -1.63
C LEU A 139 -2.49 5.76 -0.75
N CYS A 140 -1.87 4.73 -1.33
CA CYS A 140 -1.45 3.53 -0.63
C CYS A 140 0.07 3.40 -0.63
N ILE A 141 0.60 3.04 0.53
CA ILE A 141 2.03 2.89 0.81
C ILE A 141 2.23 1.53 1.44
N GLU A 142 3.06 0.69 0.84
CA GLU A 142 3.29 -0.67 1.31
C GLU A 142 4.77 -0.91 1.54
N MET A 143 5.10 -1.41 2.73
CA MET A 143 6.46 -1.74 3.13
C MET A 143 6.65 -3.26 3.13
N ASP A 144 7.82 -3.71 2.69
CA ASP A 144 8.18 -5.13 2.74
C ASP A 144 8.39 -5.59 4.19
N MET A 145 7.66 -6.63 4.57
CA MET A 145 7.71 -7.23 5.91
C MET A 145 8.23 -8.67 5.90
N GLU A 146 8.73 -9.16 4.78
CA GLU A 146 9.17 -10.56 4.63
C GLU A 146 10.19 -10.96 5.71
N SER A 147 11.21 -10.14 5.93
CA SER A 147 12.23 -10.41 6.97
C SER A 147 11.63 -10.46 8.38
N SER A 148 10.67 -9.58 8.67
CA SER A 148 9.98 -9.54 9.97
C SER A 148 9.09 -10.75 10.14
N TYR A 149 8.37 -11.15 9.10
CA TYR A 149 7.53 -12.34 9.10
C TYR A 149 8.34 -13.61 9.37
N LEU A 150 9.42 -13.84 8.62
CA LEU A 150 10.29 -15.00 8.80
C LEU A 150 10.94 -15.04 10.20
N PHE A 151 11.27 -13.89 10.77
CA PHE A 151 11.79 -13.80 12.12
C PHE A 151 10.73 -14.21 13.16
N LEU A 152 9.49 -13.73 13.03
CA LEU A 152 8.39 -14.10 13.91
C LEU A 152 8.06 -15.60 13.82
N GLU A 153 8.02 -16.14 12.60
CA GLU A 153 7.82 -17.58 12.38
C GLU A 153 8.88 -18.41 13.09
N LYS A 154 10.16 -18.01 12.97
CA LYS A 154 11.26 -18.67 13.66
C LYS A 154 11.12 -18.64 15.19
N ILE A 155 10.74 -17.48 15.74
CA ILE A 155 10.50 -17.37 17.20
C ILE A 155 9.35 -18.27 17.63
N ASN A 156 8.22 -18.24 16.92
CA ASN A 156 7.06 -19.06 17.23
C ASN A 156 7.41 -20.55 17.23
N ASN A 157 8.21 -21.00 16.25
CA ASN A 157 8.70 -22.38 16.19
C ASN A 157 9.58 -22.76 17.38
N ILE A 158 10.44 -21.85 17.85
CA ILE A 158 11.28 -22.08 19.03
C ILE A 158 10.42 -22.16 20.29
N VAL A 159 9.50 -21.20 20.48
CA VAL A 159 8.60 -21.16 21.63
C VAL A 159 7.74 -22.43 21.69
N PHE A 160 7.19 -22.87 20.55
CA PHE A 160 6.42 -24.10 20.46
C PHE A 160 7.24 -25.33 20.89
N LYS A 161 8.48 -25.47 20.39
CA LYS A 161 9.37 -26.57 20.75
C LYS A 161 9.69 -26.57 22.25
N VAL A 162 9.99 -25.40 22.83
CA VAL A 162 10.24 -25.24 24.26
C VAL A 162 9.02 -25.63 25.09
N ALA A 163 7.82 -25.17 24.68
CA ALA A 163 6.58 -25.51 25.37
C ALA A 163 6.29 -27.02 25.34
N VAL A 164 6.54 -27.67 24.21
CA VAL A 164 6.39 -29.16 24.10
C VAL A 164 7.35 -29.87 25.03
N VAL A 165 8.63 -29.50 25.06
CA VAL A 165 9.63 -30.11 25.95
C VAL A 165 9.24 -29.89 27.41
N ALA A 166 8.83 -28.68 27.80
CA ALA A 166 8.39 -28.39 29.16
C ALA A 166 7.17 -29.23 29.57
N ALA A 167 6.19 -29.41 28.68
CA ALA A 167 5.04 -30.26 28.93
C ALA A 167 5.44 -31.73 29.15
N PHE A 168 6.38 -32.26 28.37
CA PHE A 168 6.89 -33.61 28.56
C PHE A 168 7.60 -33.79 29.92
N VAL A 169 8.40 -32.81 30.36
CA VAL A 169 9.08 -32.85 31.66
C VAL A 169 8.06 -32.87 32.82
N ILE A 170 6.99 -32.07 32.73
CA ILE A 170 5.94 -32.02 33.78
C ILE A 170 5.20 -33.35 33.90
N VAL A 171 4.98 -34.06 32.79
CA VAL A 171 4.28 -35.37 32.81
C VAL A 171 5.15 -36.50 33.38
N LEU A 172 6.47 -36.33 33.37
CA LEU A 172 7.43 -37.34 33.87
C LEU A 172 7.78 -37.20 35.36
N ILE A 173 7.32 -36.12 36.00
CA ILE A 173 7.48 -35.86 37.45
C ILE A 173 6.19 -36.24 38.18
#